data_f25428515204f5bb1a1d870066dc6eb0
#
_entry.id   f25428515204f5bb1a1d870066dc6eb0
#
_cell.length_a   1.000
_cell.length_b   1.000
_cell.length_c   1.000
_cell.angle_alpha   90.00
_cell.angle_beta   90.00
_cell.angle_gamma   90.00
#
_symmetry.space_group_name_H-M   'P 1'
#
loop_
_entity.id
_entity.type
_entity.pdbx_description
1 polymer ?
#
loop_
_entity_poly.entity_id
_entity_poly.type
_entity_poly.pdbx_seq_one_letter_code
_entity_poly.pdbx_strand_id
1 'polypeptide(L)'
;DDKVVGVESGTIDIADPSYSTEVRNQITEYNGGSEDFDGDVITLRLYDFLGYGYVAMSADNIKVGSDPASEQSKDLRKAIATILAVYRDEGIDSYYGDSASVINYPISNTSWAAPQVTDDGYQIAYSTDVDGNPIYTDGMSAEEKYEAAAQAALGFFEAAGYTVEDGKLTAAPEGAKLGYQVNIGAGGSGDHPSFLLLKNAADAFAKIGFTLTVNDIAVASELYSTYQSGVAEMWVAAWNATADPDMYQLYHSKGATNYYKINDSELDEMIVAARQSVDQTYRKSLYKAAMEIIMDWGVEVPVYQRSECYIFSSERINISTLTPDMTPYWSWMSEVEKLELN
;
A
#
# COMPACT_ATOMS: atom_id res chain seq x y z
N ASP A 1 1.11 22.21 -7.19
CA ASP A 1 0.00 21.51 -7.86
C ASP A 1 -0.91 22.51 -8.58
N ASP A 2 -1.19 22.27 -9.85
CA ASP A 2 -1.97 23.18 -10.72
C ASP A 2 -3.42 23.36 -10.24
N LYS A 3 -4.00 22.35 -9.56
CA LYS A 3 -5.35 22.42 -8.99
C LYS A 3 -5.42 23.44 -7.84
N VAL A 4 -4.38 23.45 -7.00
CA VAL A 4 -4.30 24.42 -5.88
C VAL A 4 -4.12 25.84 -6.42
N VAL A 5 -3.26 26.05 -7.40
CA VAL A 5 -3.10 27.33 -8.10
C VAL A 5 -4.41 27.77 -8.77
N GLY A 6 -5.14 26.82 -9.36
CA GLY A 6 -6.42 27.12 -10.00
C GLY A 6 -7.48 27.63 -9.02
N VAL A 7 -7.53 27.10 -7.81
CA VAL A 7 -8.48 27.54 -6.76
C VAL A 7 -8.02 28.88 -6.17
N GLU A 8 -6.74 29.05 -5.87
CA GLU A 8 -6.18 30.31 -5.37
C GLU A 8 -6.44 31.48 -6.35
N SER A 9 -6.19 31.26 -7.65
CA SER A 9 -6.38 32.30 -8.68
C SER A 9 -7.85 32.56 -9.06
N GLY A 10 -8.80 31.77 -8.51
CA GLY A 10 -10.21 31.85 -8.87
C GLY A 10 -10.57 31.33 -10.27
N THR A 11 -9.67 30.59 -10.90
CA THR A 11 -9.92 29.92 -12.19
C THR A 11 -10.79 28.67 -12.00
N ILE A 12 -10.71 28.04 -10.85
CA ILE A 12 -11.48 26.88 -10.41
C ILE A 12 -12.07 27.20 -9.05
N ASP A 13 -13.34 26.83 -8.82
CA ASP A 13 -14.01 27.06 -7.53
C ASP A 13 -13.81 25.90 -6.55
N ILE A 14 -13.70 24.66 -7.07
CA ILE A 14 -13.55 23.41 -6.30
C ILE A 14 -12.58 22.49 -7.02
N ALA A 15 -11.67 21.85 -6.28
CA ALA A 15 -10.76 20.87 -6.82
C ALA A 15 -10.45 19.74 -5.80
N ASP A 16 -9.83 18.67 -6.31
CA ASP A 16 -9.45 17.46 -5.56
C ASP A 16 -7.96 17.13 -5.79
N PRO A 17 -7.03 17.94 -5.30
CA PRO A 17 -5.61 17.64 -5.42
C PRO A 17 -5.24 16.38 -4.61
N SER A 18 -4.13 15.73 -4.98
CA SER A 18 -3.56 14.68 -4.14
C SER A 18 -2.98 15.31 -2.87
N TYR A 19 -3.48 14.94 -1.69
CA TYR A 19 -3.13 15.60 -0.42
C TYR A 19 -1.78 15.13 0.10
N SER A 20 -0.71 15.64 -0.52
CA SER A 20 0.68 15.45 -0.10
C SER A 20 1.14 16.55 0.85
N THR A 21 2.30 16.36 1.48
CA THR A 21 2.97 17.41 2.29
C THR A 21 3.22 18.67 1.47
N GLU A 22 3.58 18.54 0.19
CA GLU A 22 3.78 19.66 -0.71
C GLU A 22 2.49 20.45 -0.94
N VAL A 23 1.38 19.75 -1.24
CA VAL A 23 0.05 20.37 -1.43
C VAL A 23 -0.42 21.06 -0.14
N ARG A 24 -0.23 20.41 1.02
CA ARG A 24 -0.56 21.03 2.31
C ARG A 24 0.21 22.32 2.54
N ASN A 25 1.53 22.32 2.30
CA ASN A 25 2.35 23.49 2.45
C ASN A 25 1.95 24.63 1.49
N GLN A 26 1.58 24.29 0.25
CA GLN A 26 1.09 25.26 -0.72
C GLN A 26 -0.22 25.90 -0.29
N ILE A 27 -1.17 25.12 0.24
CA ILE A 27 -2.44 25.63 0.79
C ILE A 27 -2.18 26.55 1.98
N THR A 28 -1.31 26.14 2.90
CA THR A 28 -0.90 26.93 4.07
C THR A 28 -0.29 28.27 3.64
N GLU A 29 0.58 28.27 2.63
CA GLU A 29 1.19 29.49 2.10
C GLU A 29 0.12 30.46 1.54
N TYR A 30 -0.80 29.97 0.72
CA TYR A 30 -1.89 30.80 0.17
C TYR A 30 -2.84 31.32 1.23
N ASN A 31 -3.02 30.60 2.33
CA ASN A 31 -3.80 31.05 3.50
C ASN A 31 -2.97 31.94 4.47
N GLY A 32 -1.86 32.53 4.00
CA GLY A 32 -1.05 33.46 4.79
C GLY A 32 -0.31 32.81 5.97
N GLY A 33 -0.04 31.51 5.90
CA GLY A 33 0.63 30.73 6.92
C GLY A 33 -0.33 30.05 7.91
N SER A 34 -1.64 30.14 7.71
CA SER A 34 -2.64 29.43 8.53
C SER A 34 -2.74 27.95 8.10
N GLU A 35 -2.76 27.08 9.08
CA GLU A 35 -3.03 25.64 8.93
C GLU A 35 -4.51 25.30 9.20
N ASP A 36 -5.37 26.31 9.42
CA ASP A 36 -6.80 26.11 9.62
C ASP A 36 -7.46 25.57 8.35
N PHE A 37 -8.37 24.63 8.51
CA PHE A 37 -9.10 24.05 7.37
C PHE A 37 -10.03 25.06 6.71
N ASP A 38 -10.58 26.00 7.46
CA ASP A 38 -11.36 27.13 6.95
C ASP A 38 -10.44 28.35 6.75
N GLY A 39 -9.56 28.27 5.75
CA GLY A 39 -8.64 29.36 5.42
C GLY A 39 -9.32 30.51 4.68
N ASP A 40 -8.68 31.69 4.69
CA ASP A 40 -9.22 32.90 4.07
C ASP A 40 -9.28 32.80 2.53
N VAL A 41 -8.38 32.03 1.91
CA VAL A 41 -8.28 31.88 0.44
C VAL A 41 -8.79 30.50 0.01
N ILE A 42 -8.33 29.45 0.68
CA ILE A 42 -8.64 28.06 0.39
C ILE A 42 -9.20 27.38 1.63
N THR A 43 -10.41 26.86 1.52
CA THR A 43 -10.99 25.95 2.51
C THR A 43 -10.68 24.51 2.14
N LEU A 44 -10.23 23.72 3.11
CA LEU A 44 -9.86 22.30 2.97
C LEU A 44 -10.88 21.40 3.67
N ARG A 45 -11.24 20.30 3.04
CA ARG A 45 -12.00 19.21 3.68
C ARG A 45 -11.29 17.89 3.39
N LEU A 46 -10.98 17.15 4.43
CA LEU A 46 -10.37 15.82 4.36
C LEU A 46 -11.41 14.73 4.52
N TYR A 47 -11.15 13.60 3.88
CA TYR A 47 -11.89 12.35 4.08
C TYR A 47 -10.95 11.17 3.81
N ASP A 48 -11.27 10.00 4.37
CA ASP A 48 -10.45 8.82 4.17
C ASP A 48 -10.60 8.28 2.74
N PHE A 49 -9.49 7.93 2.11
CA PHE A 49 -9.50 7.23 0.84
C PHE A 49 -10.11 5.83 1.02
N LEU A 50 -11.11 5.50 0.19
CA LEU A 50 -11.67 4.17 0.16
C LEU A 50 -10.81 3.26 -0.71
N GLY A 51 -9.75 2.76 -0.13
CA GLY A 51 -8.74 1.95 -0.80
C GLY A 51 -7.44 1.92 -0.01
N TYR A 52 -6.39 1.40 -0.62
CA TYR A 52 -5.06 1.36 -0.01
C TYR A 52 -3.96 1.17 -1.05
N GLY A 53 -2.75 1.62 -0.72
CA GLY A 53 -1.56 1.43 -1.54
C GLY A 53 -0.76 0.19 -1.13
N TYR A 54 -0.13 -0.48 -2.09
CA TYR A 54 0.59 -1.72 -1.87
C TYR A 54 1.75 -1.92 -2.86
N VAL A 55 2.67 -2.81 -2.47
CA VAL A 55 3.65 -3.41 -3.38
C VAL A 55 3.26 -4.87 -3.59
N ALA A 56 3.15 -5.30 -4.83
CA ALA A 56 2.73 -6.64 -5.21
C ALA A 56 3.86 -7.46 -5.84
N MET A 57 3.74 -8.78 -5.72
CA MET A 57 4.61 -9.79 -6.33
C MET A 57 3.77 -10.83 -7.08
N SER A 58 4.23 -11.21 -8.28
CA SER A 58 3.64 -12.32 -9.02
C SER A 58 4.18 -13.65 -8.49
N ALA A 59 3.32 -14.50 -7.97
CA ALA A 59 3.71 -15.84 -7.51
C ALA A 59 4.26 -16.71 -8.65
N ASP A 60 3.79 -16.51 -9.87
CA ASP A 60 4.30 -17.23 -11.06
C ASP A 60 5.71 -16.78 -11.47
N ASN A 61 6.08 -15.52 -11.23
CA ASN A 61 7.35 -14.94 -11.65
C ASN A 61 8.40 -14.91 -10.54
N ILE A 62 7.98 -15.00 -9.26
CA ILE A 62 8.87 -15.02 -8.08
C ILE A 62 8.61 -16.31 -7.32
N LYS A 63 9.37 -17.34 -7.66
CA LYS A 63 9.25 -18.70 -7.10
C LYS A 63 10.57 -19.46 -7.14
N VAL A 64 10.61 -20.54 -6.39
CA VAL A 64 11.67 -21.55 -6.40
C VAL A 64 11.16 -22.80 -7.13
N GLY A 65 11.95 -23.33 -8.05
CA GLY A 65 11.51 -24.47 -8.88
C GLY A 65 10.30 -24.13 -9.75
N SER A 66 9.35 -25.05 -9.81
CA SER A 66 8.14 -24.91 -10.64
C SER A 66 6.85 -24.62 -9.86
N ASP A 67 6.89 -24.73 -8.51
CA ASP A 67 5.72 -24.61 -7.66
C ASP A 67 5.67 -23.27 -6.90
N PRO A 68 4.79 -22.33 -7.29
CA PRO A 68 4.65 -21.05 -6.62
C PRO A 68 4.03 -21.17 -5.20
N ALA A 69 3.38 -22.27 -4.88
CA ALA A 69 2.76 -22.53 -3.56
C ALA A 69 3.71 -23.22 -2.58
N SER A 70 4.90 -23.68 -3.02
CA SER A 70 5.87 -24.32 -2.13
C SER A 70 6.33 -23.36 -1.03
N GLU A 71 6.66 -23.91 0.15
CA GLU A 71 7.21 -23.12 1.26
C GLU A 71 8.45 -22.33 0.83
N GLN A 72 9.34 -22.93 0.05
CA GLN A 72 10.53 -22.25 -0.50
C GLN A 72 10.14 -21.02 -1.35
N SER A 73 9.10 -21.14 -2.18
CA SER A 73 8.62 -20.03 -2.99
C SER A 73 7.98 -18.92 -2.14
N LYS A 74 7.24 -19.29 -1.10
CA LYS A 74 6.68 -18.34 -0.13
C LYS A 74 7.79 -17.65 0.66
N ASP A 75 8.81 -18.39 1.13
CA ASP A 75 9.94 -17.85 1.87
C ASP A 75 10.74 -16.86 1.04
N LEU A 76 10.96 -17.13 -0.25
CA LEU A 76 11.56 -16.17 -1.18
C LEU A 76 10.79 -14.84 -1.21
N ARG A 77 9.47 -14.90 -1.35
CA ARG A 77 8.64 -13.68 -1.37
C ARG A 77 8.59 -13.00 0.00
N LYS A 78 8.53 -13.78 1.10
CA LYS A 78 8.60 -13.23 2.47
C LYS A 78 9.94 -12.55 2.75
N ALA A 79 11.05 -13.08 2.24
CA ALA A 79 12.36 -12.42 2.33
C ALA A 79 12.33 -11.02 1.70
N ILE A 80 11.76 -10.92 0.49
CA ILE A 80 11.62 -9.64 -0.21
C ILE A 80 10.66 -8.71 0.56
N ALA A 81 9.51 -9.22 0.98
CA ALA A 81 8.50 -8.47 1.70
C ALA A 81 9.02 -7.91 3.04
N THR A 82 9.86 -8.64 3.76
CA THR A 82 10.43 -8.22 5.05
C THR A 82 11.29 -6.96 4.90
N ILE A 83 12.15 -6.90 3.88
CA ILE A 83 12.96 -5.70 3.62
C ILE A 83 12.09 -4.54 3.10
N LEU A 84 11.11 -4.81 2.23
CA LEU A 84 10.19 -3.75 1.80
C LEU A 84 9.39 -3.18 2.98
N ALA A 85 8.90 -4.03 3.86
CA ALA A 85 8.00 -3.63 4.94
C ALA A 85 8.68 -2.70 5.97
N VAL A 86 9.96 -2.87 6.27
CA VAL A 86 10.65 -2.06 7.29
C VAL A 86 10.85 -0.60 6.87
N TYR A 87 10.82 -0.30 5.57
CA TYR A 87 10.97 1.07 5.04
C TYR A 87 9.66 1.80 4.78
N ARG A 88 8.50 1.21 5.13
CA ARG A 88 7.19 1.81 4.84
C ARG A 88 6.97 3.12 5.56
N ASP A 89 7.28 3.17 6.87
CA ASP A 89 7.05 4.37 7.69
C ASP A 89 7.82 5.57 7.12
N GLU A 90 9.13 5.43 6.87
CA GLU A 90 9.95 6.51 6.34
C GLU A 90 9.45 7.00 4.97
N GLY A 91 9.07 6.07 4.08
CA GLY A 91 8.57 6.41 2.75
C GLY A 91 7.26 7.18 2.80
N ILE A 92 6.33 6.73 3.63
CA ILE A 92 4.99 7.34 3.72
C ILE A 92 5.03 8.66 4.49
N ASP A 93 5.75 8.73 5.59
CA ASP A 93 5.91 9.96 6.37
C ASP A 93 6.57 11.07 5.55
N SER A 94 7.56 10.73 4.73
CA SER A 94 8.24 11.69 3.85
C SER A 94 7.30 12.31 2.81
N TYR A 95 6.34 11.54 2.28
CA TYR A 95 5.45 12.00 1.21
C TYR A 95 4.16 12.63 1.73
N TYR A 96 3.51 12.00 2.70
CA TYR A 96 2.19 12.38 3.22
C TYR A 96 2.22 13.01 4.61
N GLY A 97 3.29 12.81 5.41
CA GLY A 97 3.28 13.17 6.83
C GLY A 97 2.10 12.51 7.55
N ASP A 98 1.41 13.29 8.37
CA ASP A 98 0.26 12.82 9.16
C ASP A 98 -1.00 12.49 8.34
N SER A 99 -0.97 12.70 7.00
CA SER A 99 -2.12 12.49 6.12
C SER A 99 -2.25 11.05 5.63
N ALA A 100 -1.34 10.17 6.02
CA ALA A 100 -1.40 8.75 5.74
C ALA A 100 -0.86 7.95 6.92
N SER A 101 -1.19 6.67 6.94
CA SER A 101 -0.67 5.71 7.91
C SER A 101 -0.28 4.41 7.23
N VAL A 102 0.74 3.74 7.76
CA VAL A 102 1.10 2.39 7.32
C VAL A 102 0.01 1.41 7.76
N ILE A 103 -0.36 0.51 6.86
CA ILE A 103 -1.32 -0.57 7.13
C ILE A 103 -0.63 -1.93 7.12
N ASN A 104 -1.22 -2.90 7.82
CA ASN A 104 -0.60 -4.21 8.03
C ASN A 104 -1.39 -5.38 7.44
N TYR A 105 -2.55 -5.09 6.84
CA TYR A 105 -3.37 -6.10 6.18
C TYR A 105 -3.77 -5.63 4.78
N PRO A 106 -3.98 -6.55 3.82
CA PRO A 106 -4.36 -6.21 2.45
C PRO A 106 -5.84 -5.84 2.34
N ILE A 107 -6.21 -4.77 3.04
CA ILE A 107 -7.57 -4.24 3.09
C ILE A 107 -7.52 -2.76 3.50
N SER A 108 -8.44 -1.95 2.99
CA SER A 108 -8.59 -0.55 3.45
C SER A 108 -8.95 -0.51 4.94
N ASN A 109 -8.27 0.33 5.71
CA ASN A 109 -8.59 0.54 7.13
C ASN A 109 -9.99 1.10 7.38
N THR A 110 -10.64 1.67 6.35
CA THR A 110 -12.02 2.13 6.40
C THR A 110 -13.04 1.00 6.36
N SER A 111 -12.62 -0.20 5.98
CA SER A 111 -13.49 -1.37 5.94
C SER A 111 -13.86 -1.85 7.33
N TRP A 112 -15.14 -2.20 7.53
CA TRP A 112 -15.61 -2.82 8.77
C TRP A 112 -14.94 -4.18 9.06
N ALA A 113 -14.39 -4.83 8.04
CA ALA A 113 -13.67 -6.11 8.17
C ALA A 113 -12.19 -5.94 8.47
N ALA A 114 -11.64 -4.72 8.40
CA ALA A 114 -10.23 -4.48 8.64
C ALA A 114 -9.86 -4.77 10.12
N PRO A 115 -8.82 -5.59 10.38
CA PRO A 115 -8.29 -5.75 11.72
C PRO A 115 -7.80 -4.42 12.27
N GLN A 116 -8.09 -4.19 13.54
CA GLN A 116 -7.68 -2.98 14.26
C GLN A 116 -6.53 -3.30 15.21
N VAL A 117 -5.69 -2.31 15.52
CA VAL A 117 -4.54 -2.47 16.44
C VAL A 117 -4.96 -3.00 17.82
N THR A 118 -6.20 -2.73 18.21
CA THR A 118 -6.79 -3.19 19.48
C THR A 118 -7.39 -4.60 19.42
N ASP A 119 -7.47 -5.20 18.24
CA ASP A 119 -8.04 -6.54 18.07
C ASP A 119 -7.04 -7.61 18.55
N ASP A 120 -7.53 -8.64 19.23
CA ASP A 120 -6.70 -9.76 19.65
C ASP A 120 -6.06 -10.44 18.42
N GLY A 121 -4.75 -10.69 18.51
CA GLY A 121 -3.99 -11.30 17.42
C GLY A 121 -3.72 -10.38 16.24
N TYR A 122 -3.80 -9.05 16.43
CA TYR A 122 -3.30 -8.09 15.43
C TYR A 122 -1.80 -8.27 15.23
N GLN A 123 -1.37 -8.31 13.97
CA GLN A 123 0.03 -8.49 13.62
C GLN A 123 0.52 -7.36 12.71
N ILE A 124 1.75 -6.93 12.95
CA ILE A 124 2.46 -6.05 12.01
C ILE A 124 2.94 -6.90 10.83
N ALA A 125 2.70 -6.45 9.62
CA ALA A 125 3.06 -7.17 8.42
C ALA A 125 4.58 -7.42 8.34
N TYR A 126 4.95 -8.68 8.09
CA TYR A 126 6.35 -9.12 7.89
C TYR A 126 7.28 -8.74 9.04
N SER A 127 6.81 -8.85 10.28
CA SER A 127 7.55 -8.52 11.50
C SER A 127 8.08 -9.74 12.26
N THR A 128 7.98 -10.93 11.68
CA THR A 128 8.52 -12.17 12.23
C THR A 128 9.57 -12.78 11.31
N ASP A 129 10.57 -13.45 11.91
CA ASP A 129 11.57 -14.21 11.17
C ASP A 129 11.01 -15.55 10.67
N VAL A 130 11.85 -16.36 10.00
CA VAL A 130 11.47 -17.66 9.43
C VAL A 130 11.03 -18.68 10.47
N ASP A 131 11.44 -18.54 11.73
CA ASP A 131 11.07 -19.40 12.85
C ASP A 131 9.83 -18.85 13.59
N GLY A 132 9.25 -17.72 13.15
CA GLY A 132 8.09 -17.08 13.74
C GLY A 132 8.40 -16.18 14.94
N ASN A 133 9.67 -15.88 15.23
CA ASN A 133 10.04 -14.96 16.31
C ASN A 133 9.91 -13.51 15.87
N PRO A 134 9.54 -12.57 16.76
CA PRO A 134 9.53 -11.16 16.45
C PRO A 134 10.90 -10.65 16.01
N ILE A 135 10.96 -9.94 14.88
CA ILE A 135 12.18 -9.28 14.37
C ILE A 135 12.50 -8.05 15.20
N TYR A 136 11.48 -7.32 15.60
CA TYR A 136 11.61 -6.02 16.27
C TYR A 136 11.27 -6.11 17.75
N THR A 137 12.02 -5.36 18.55
CA THR A 137 11.78 -5.20 19.99
C THR A 137 11.59 -3.72 20.33
N ASP A 138 10.95 -3.46 21.47
CA ASP A 138 10.75 -2.10 21.93
C ASP A 138 12.09 -1.36 22.12
N GLY A 139 12.13 -0.11 21.67
CA GLY A 139 13.29 0.76 21.80
C GLY A 139 14.35 0.64 20.70
N MET A 140 14.19 -0.24 19.72
CA MET A 140 15.07 -0.25 18.54
C MET A 140 15.02 1.08 17.79
N SER A 141 16.17 1.61 17.43
CA SER A 141 16.28 2.71 16.44
C SER A 141 15.89 2.25 15.05
N ALA A 142 15.70 3.19 14.13
CA ALA A 142 15.38 2.87 12.73
C ALA A 142 16.49 2.00 12.10
N GLU A 143 17.76 2.37 12.31
CA GLU A 143 18.92 1.64 11.80
C GLU A 143 18.97 0.21 12.34
N GLU A 144 18.73 0.00 13.64
CA GLU A 144 18.65 -1.33 14.24
C GLU A 144 17.53 -2.18 13.64
N LYS A 145 16.38 -1.57 13.35
CA LYS A 145 15.27 -2.25 12.66
C LYS A 145 15.64 -2.64 11.23
N TYR A 146 16.34 -1.77 10.49
CA TYR A 146 16.79 -2.07 9.12
C TYR A 146 17.78 -3.23 9.09
N GLU A 147 18.72 -3.26 10.03
CA GLU A 147 19.68 -4.35 10.17
C GLU A 147 18.98 -5.67 10.58
N ALA A 148 18.05 -5.62 11.52
CA ALA A 148 17.28 -6.78 11.96
C ALA A 148 16.42 -7.36 10.82
N ALA A 149 15.78 -6.50 10.02
CA ALA A 149 15.03 -6.91 8.84
C ALA A 149 15.92 -7.59 7.79
N ALA A 150 17.12 -7.06 7.55
CA ALA A 150 18.08 -7.65 6.62
C ALA A 150 18.53 -9.04 7.09
N GLN A 151 18.79 -9.23 8.38
CA GLN A 151 19.13 -10.53 8.95
C GLN A 151 17.98 -11.53 8.86
N ALA A 152 16.75 -11.11 9.17
CA ALA A 152 15.56 -11.95 9.04
C ALA A 152 15.32 -12.36 7.58
N ALA A 153 15.50 -11.43 6.64
CA ALA A 153 15.40 -11.72 5.21
C ALA A 153 16.43 -12.74 4.74
N LEU A 154 17.68 -12.67 5.22
CA LEU A 154 18.69 -13.71 4.94
C LEU A 154 18.23 -15.08 5.41
N GLY A 155 17.62 -15.20 6.60
CA GLY A 155 17.05 -16.46 7.09
C GLY A 155 15.96 -17.02 6.17
N PHE A 156 15.06 -16.17 5.68
CA PHE A 156 14.06 -16.56 4.68
C PHE A 156 14.68 -16.95 3.34
N PHE A 157 15.73 -16.25 2.86
CA PHE A 157 16.44 -16.64 1.64
C PHE A 157 17.14 -18.01 1.80
N GLU A 158 17.74 -18.28 2.97
CA GLU A 158 18.34 -19.61 3.25
C GLU A 158 17.27 -20.71 3.23
N ALA A 159 16.10 -20.48 3.87
CA ALA A 159 14.97 -21.40 3.84
C ALA A 159 14.43 -21.61 2.41
N ALA A 160 14.45 -20.57 1.59
CA ALA A 160 14.12 -20.65 0.17
C ALA A 160 15.17 -21.44 -0.67
N GLY A 161 16.32 -21.76 -0.11
CA GLY A 161 17.37 -22.53 -0.78
C GLY A 161 18.49 -21.68 -1.41
N TYR A 162 18.57 -20.39 -1.08
CA TYR A 162 19.70 -19.55 -1.49
C TYR A 162 20.97 -19.93 -0.71
N THR A 163 22.11 -19.75 -1.34
CA THR A 163 23.41 -19.86 -0.66
C THR A 163 23.77 -18.51 -0.06
N VAL A 164 24.02 -18.49 1.26
CA VAL A 164 24.50 -17.33 2.00
C VAL A 164 25.92 -17.56 2.47
N GLU A 165 26.84 -16.64 2.13
CA GLU A 165 28.25 -16.65 2.55
C GLU A 165 28.62 -15.26 3.06
N ASP A 166 29.18 -15.16 4.25
CA ASP A 166 29.59 -13.89 4.88
C ASP A 166 28.48 -12.83 4.90
N GLY A 167 27.23 -13.25 5.17
CA GLY A 167 26.05 -12.36 5.22
C GLY A 167 25.56 -11.88 3.87
N LYS A 168 25.95 -12.55 2.78
CA LYS A 168 25.53 -12.20 1.41
C LYS A 168 25.04 -13.41 0.64
N LEU A 169 24.08 -13.17 -0.23
CA LEU A 169 23.59 -14.13 -1.20
C LEU A 169 24.64 -14.31 -2.31
N THR A 170 25.07 -15.55 -2.54
CA THR A 170 26.08 -15.88 -3.57
C THR A 170 25.49 -16.73 -4.69
N ALA A 171 24.40 -17.47 -4.44
CA ALA A 171 23.71 -18.26 -5.45
C ALA A 171 22.21 -18.33 -5.17
N ALA A 172 21.41 -18.34 -6.23
CA ALA A 172 19.97 -18.60 -6.17
C ALA A 172 19.68 -20.08 -6.48
N PRO A 173 18.62 -20.67 -5.88
CA PRO A 173 18.17 -22.01 -6.24
C PRO A 173 17.54 -22.03 -7.65
N GLU A 174 17.31 -23.22 -8.19
CA GLU A 174 16.68 -23.40 -9.48
C GLU A 174 15.32 -22.66 -9.56
N GLY A 175 15.07 -21.97 -10.66
CA GLY A 175 13.83 -21.21 -10.90
C GLY A 175 13.81 -19.82 -10.25
N ALA A 176 14.72 -19.52 -9.33
CA ALA A 176 14.85 -18.21 -8.68
C ALA A 176 16.04 -17.40 -9.21
N LYS A 177 16.11 -16.13 -8.82
CA LYS A 177 17.14 -15.16 -9.26
C LYS A 177 17.77 -14.45 -8.08
N LEU A 178 18.96 -13.88 -8.26
CA LEU A 178 19.61 -12.96 -7.31
C LEU A 178 19.11 -11.51 -7.43
N GLY A 179 17.96 -11.31 -8.03
CA GLY A 179 17.32 -10.01 -8.14
C GLY A 179 16.05 -10.05 -8.98
N TYR A 180 15.20 -9.07 -8.74
CA TYR A 180 13.92 -8.88 -9.44
C TYR A 180 13.67 -7.42 -9.72
N GLN A 181 12.74 -7.14 -10.63
CA GLN A 181 12.33 -5.79 -11.00
C GLN A 181 10.98 -5.44 -10.39
N VAL A 182 10.89 -4.26 -9.80
CA VAL A 182 9.62 -3.63 -9.39
C VAL A 182 9.29 -2.47 -10.31
N ASN A 183 8.08 -2.49 -10.86
CA ASN A 183 7.53 -1.41 -11.69
C ASN A 183 6.73 -0.44 -10.82
N ILE A 184 6.98 0.85 -10.96
CA ILE A 184 6.27 1.92 -10.27
C ILE A 184 5.90 3.02 -11.25
N GLY A 185 4.73 3.63 -11.09
CA GLY A 185 4.29 4.76 -11.89
C GLY A 185 4.56 6.08 -11.17
N ALA A 186 5.82 6.50 -11.14
CA ALA A 186 6.26 7.73 -10.49
C ALA A 186 6.59 8.85 -11.48
N GLY A 187 5.98 8.81 -12.66
CA GLY A 187 6.11 9.84 -13.70
C GLY A 187 7.50 9.95 -14.33
N GLY A 188 8.40 8.98 -14.10
CA GLY A 188 9.81 9.04 -14.48
C GLY A 188 10.64 10.02 -13.62
N SER A 189 10.05 10.59 -12.58
CA SER A 189 10.66 11.60 -11.69
C SER A 189 10.77 11.13 -10.24
N GLY A 190 10.23 9.96 -9.91
CA GLY A 190 10.15 9.46 -8.54
C GLY A 190 9.03 10.08 -7.71
N ASP A 191 8.09 10.79 -8.33
CA ASP A 191 6.95 11.40 -7.64
C ASP A 191 5.87 10.35 -7.33
N HIS A 192 6.09 9.61 -6.26
CA HIS A 192 5.15 8.59 -5.76
C HIS A 192 5.46 8.27 -4.28
N PRO A 193 4.45 8.11 -3.41
CA PRO A 193 4.65 7.83 -1.98
C PRO A 193 5.51 6.59 -1.69
N SER A 194 5.45 5.56 -2.54
CA SER A 194 6.26 4.35 -2.35
C SER A 194 7.65 4.41 -2.99
N PHE A 195 8.04 5.51 -3.66
CA PHE A 195 9.31 5.54 -4.38
C PHE A 195 10.52 5.52 -3.44
N LEU A 196 10.50 6.32 -2.36
CA LEU A 196 11.57 6.33 -1.37
C LEU A 196 11.72 4.97 -0.67
N LEU A 197 10.61 4.34 -0.30
CA LEU A 197 10.60 2.98 0.24
C LEU A 197 11.35 2.00 -0.68
N LEU A 198 11.04 2.01 -1.98
CA LEU A 198 11.70 1.12 -2.94
C LEU A 198 13.19 1.42 -3.10
N LYS A 199 13.57 2.69 -3.06
CA LYS A 199 14.99 3.09 -3.15
C LYS A 199 15.78 2.62 -1.93
N ASN A 200 15.25 2.84 -0.73
CA ASN A 200 15.89 2.40 0.51
C ASN A 200 15.98 0.86 0.58
N ALA A 201 14.92 0.17 0.17
CA ALA A 201 14.92 -1.29 0.07
C ALA A 201 15.96 -1.78 -0.96
N ALA A 202 16.08 -1.14 -2.14
CA ALA A 202 17.09 -1.50 -3.14
C ALA A 202 18.51 -1.38 -2.60
N ASP A 203 18.80 -0.31 -1.85
CA ASP A 203 20.11 -0.11 -1.21
C ASP A 203 20.39 -1.16 -0.12
N ALA A 204 19.36 -1.55 0.64
CA ALA A 204 19.48 -2.61 1.65
C ALA A 204 19.71 -3.99 0.98
N PHE A 205 18.98 -4.33 -0.07
CA PHE A 205 19.19 -5.55 -0.85
C PHE A 205 20.58 -5.65 -1.44
N ALA A 206 21.11 -4.55 -1.98
CA ALA A 206 22.46 -4.52 -2.54
C ALA A 206 23.54 -4.90 -1.50
N LYS A 207 23.36 -4.52 -0.23
CA LYS A 207 24.29 -4.86 0.86
C LYS A 207 24.35 -6.36 1.13
N ILE A 208 23.27 -7.08 0.91
CA ILE A 208 23.16 -8.53 1.12
C ILE A 208 23.31 -9.35 -0.18
N GLY A 209 23.75 -8.72 -1.30
CA GLY A 209 24.02 -9.44 -2.56
C GLY A 209 22.77 -9.74 -3.39
N PHE A 210 21.67 -8.99 -3.19
CA PHE A 210 20.45 -9.11 -3.98
C PHE A 210 20.18 -7.79 -4.73
N THR A 211 19.58 -7.86 -5.91
CA THR A 211 19.30 -6.67 -6.73
C THR A 211 17.81 -6.43 -6.83
N LEU A 212 17.32 -5.32 -6.28
CA LEU A 212 15.98 -4.81 -6.58
C LEU A 212 16.12 -3.69 -7.62
N THR A 213 15.67 -3.94 -8.84
CA THR A 213 15.66 -2.93 -9.91
C THR A 213 14.36 -2.15 -9.85
N VAL A 214 14.45 -0.87 -9.50
CA VAL A 214 13.28 0.04 -9.49
C VAL A 214 13.11 0.64 -10.87
N ASN A 215 12.04 0.28 -11.56
CA ASN A 215 11.71 0.75 -12.90
C ASN A 215 10.54 1.75 -12.83
N ASP A 216 10.87 3.04 -12.93
CA ASP A 216 9.88 4.12 -12.93
C ASP A 216 9.29 4.30 -14.33
N ILE A 217 8.02 3.91 -14.47
CA ILE A 217 7.26 3.97 -15.71
C ILE A 217 6.47 5.29 -15.76
N ALA A 218 6.80 6.13 -16.71
CA ALA A 218 6.18 7.46 -16.84
C ALA A 218 4.70 7.41 -17.25
N VAL A 219 4.29 6.37 -17.96
CA VAL A 219 2.92 6.24 -18.52
C VAL A 219 2.13 5.18 -17.76
N ALA A 220 1.08 5.58 -17.06
CA ALA A 220 0.28 4.68 -16.21
C ALA A 220 -0.28 3.46 -16.98
N SER A 221 -0.72 3.62 -18.23
CA SER A 221 -1.24 2.51 -19.02
C SER A 221 -0.17 1.45 -19.35
N GLU A 222 1.10 1.84 -19.44
CA GLU A 222 2.21 0.89 -19.61
C GLU A 222 2.42 0.08 -18.33
N LEU A 223 2.40 0.72 -17.16
CA LEU A 223 2.47 0.03 -15.88
C LEU A 223 1.34 -1.02 -15.77
N TYR A 224 0.09 -0.62 -16.04
CA TYR A 224 -1.06 -1.52 -15.97
C TYR A 224 -0.90 -2.70 -16.93
N SER A 225 -0.43 -2.47 -18.12
CA SER A 225 -0.19 -3.51 -19.13
C SER A 225 0.79 -4.58 -18.61
N THR A 226 1.81 -4.21 -17.85
CA THR A 226 2.84 -5.15 -17.36
C THR A 226 2.27 -6.20 -16.41
N TYR A 227 1.49 -5.80 -15.41
CA TYR A 227 0.95 -6.76 -14.45
C TYR A 227 -0.33 -7.44 -14.95
N GLN A 228 -1.15 -6.77 -15.77
CA GLN A 228 -2.34 -7.38 -16.37
C GLN A 228 -1.99 -8.48 -17.37
N SER A 229 -0.89 -8.32 -18.12
CA SER A 229 -0.39 -9.36 -19.03
C SER A 229 0.36 -10.50 -18.32
N GLY A 230 0.64 -10.36 -17.02
CA GLY A 230 1.36 -11.33 -16.20
C GLY A 230 2.88 -11.34 -16.39
N VAL A 231 3.46 -10.34 -17.08
CA VAL A 231 4.92 -10.27 -17.27
C VAL A 231 5.65 -9.58 -16.13
N ALA A 232 4.98 -8.75 -15.33
CA ALA A 232 5.59 -8.08 -14.19
C ALA A 232 6.02 -9.09 -13.12
N GLU A 233 7.21 -8.91 -12.57
CA GLU A 233 7.66 -9.62 -11.37
C GLU A 233 7.05 -8.97 -10.13
N MET A 234 7.22 -7.66 -10.01
CA MET A 234 6.67 -6.84 -8.92
C MET A 234 6.11 -5.54 -9.48
N TRP A 235 5.14 -4.97 -8.78
CA TRP A 235 4.57 -3.66 -9.13
C TRP A 235 4.04 -2.92 -7.91
N VAL A 236 3.96 -1.61 -8.03
CA VAL A 236 3.30 -0.72 -7.06
C VAL A 236 1.98 -0.26 -7.64
N ALA A 237 0.94 -0.36 -6.85
CA ALA A 237 -0.39 0.12 -7.22
C ALA A 237 -1.24 0.45 -5.98
N ALA A 238 -2.47 0.87 -6.21
CA ALA A 238 -3.47 1.04 -5.17
C ALA A 238 -4.79 0.42 -5.62
N TRP A 239 -5.52 -0.18 -4.69
CA TRP A 239 -6.88 -0.63 -4.92
C TRP A 239 -7.87 0.44 -4.46
N ASN A 240 -8.86 0.70 -5.31
CA ASN A 240 -10.10 1.30 -4.85
C ASN A 240 -10.97 0.20 -4.25
N ALA A 241 -11.39 0.37 -3.01
CA ALA A 241 -12.23 -0.59 -2.32
C ALA A 241 -13.72 -0.28 -2.54
N THR A 242 -14.57 -1.19 -2.12
CA THR A 242 -16.03 -1.04 -2.09
C THR A 242 -16.52 -1.18 -0.65
N ALA A 243 -17.77 -0.80 -0.38
CA ALA A 243 -18.37 -0.93 0.95
C ALA A 243 -18.42 -2.38 1.44
N ASP A 244 -18.61 -3.34 0.54
CA ASP A 244 -18.46 -4.77 0.83
C ASP A 244 -16.99 -5.18 0.63
N PRO A 245 -16.33 -5.77 1.64
CA PRO A 245 -14.94 -6.18 1.59
C PRO A 245 -14.70 -7.50 0.83
N ASP A 246 -15.47 -7.77 -0.21
CA ASP A 246 -15.36 -9.00 -1.00
C ASP A 246 -13.98 -9.13 -1.66
N MET A 247 -13.31 -10.24 -1.37
CA MET A 247 -11.96 -10.54 -1.84
C MET A 247 -11.90 -11.39 -3.12
N TYR A 248 -13.06 -11.79 -3.67
CA TYR A 248 -13.12 -12.76 -4.76
C TYR A 248 -12.33 -12.31 -6.01
N GLN A 249 -12.55 -11.07 -6.44
CA GLN A 249 -11.93 -10.55 -7.66
C GLN A 249 -10.40 -10.52 -7.59
N LEU A 250 -9.85 -10.25 -6.42
CA LEU A 250 -8.43 -10.01 -6.21
C LEU A 250 -7.64 -11.28 -5.90
N TYR A 251 -8.21 -12.19 -5.07
CA TYR A 251 -7.43 -13.26 -4.46
C TYR A 251 -7.96 -14.67 -4.72
N HIS A 252 -9.24 -14.84 -5.09
CA HIS A 252 -9.73 -16.16 -5.50
C HIS A 252 -8.98 -16.63 -6.76
N SER A 253 -8.65 -17.93 -6.86
CA SER A 253 -7.92 -18.50 -8.00
C SER A 253 -8.57 -18.22 -9.36
N LYS A 254 -9.90 -18.03 -9.39
CA LYS A 254 -10.71 -17.65 -10.56
C LYS A 254 -11.05 -16.16 -10.62
N GLY A 255 -10.48 -15.34 -9.74
CA GLY A 255 -10.71 -13.90 -9.74
C GLY A 255 -10.16 -13.24 -10.98
N ALA A 256 -10.95 -12.37 -11.61
CA ALA A 256 -10.56 -11.75 -12.89
C ALA A 256 -9.36 -10.82 -12.76
N THR A 257 -9.11 -10.29 -11.56
CA THR A 257 -8.00 -9.38 -11.26
C THR A 257 -6.99 -9.97 -10.27
N ASN A 258 -6.96 -11.30 -10.12
CA ASN A 258 -5.92 -12.01 -9.38
C ASN A 258 -4.59 -11.95 -10.17
N TYR A 259 -4.00 -10.76 -10.23
CA TYR A 259 -2.71 -10.54 -10.88
C TYR A 259 -1.54 -11.12 -10.07
N TYR A 260 -1.74 -11.35 -8.76
CA TYR A 260 -0.77 -12.00 -7.86
C TYR A 260 -0.52 -13.47 -8.22
N LYS A 261 -1.46 -14.12 -8.91
CA LYS A 261 -1.43 -15.54 -9.27
C LYS A 261 -1.47 -16.48 -8.04
N ILE A 262 -2.17 -16.09 -6.99
CA ILE A 262 -2.49 -17.01 -5.89
C ILE A 262 -3.41 -18.11 -6.42
N ASN A 263 -3.10 -19.34 -6.06
CA ASN A 263 -3.95 -20.50 -6.31
C ASN A 263 -3.94 -21.40 -5.06
N ASP A 264 -4.87 -21.10 -4.15
CA ASP A 264 -4.98 -21.72 -2.84
C ASP A 264 -6.42 -22.10 -2.58
N SER A 265 -6.68 -23.41 -2.40
CA SER A 265 -8.05 -23.92 -2.24
C SER A 265 -8.68 -23.52 -0.91
N GLU A 266 -7.89 -23.39 0.16
CA GLU A 266 -8.39 -22.97 1.47
C GLU A 266 -8.82 -21.50 1.43
N LEU A 267 -8.00 -20.65 0.81
CA LEU A 267 -8.33 -19.24 0.56
C LEU A 267 -9.60 -19.12 -0.29
N ASP A 268 -9.72 -19.89 -1.36
CA ASP A 268 -10.89 -19.88 -2.22
C ASP A 268 -12.18 -20.25 -1.46
N GLU A 269 -12.11 -21.29 -0.60
CA GLU A 269 -13.24 -21.71 0.23
C GLU A 269 -13.65 -20.64 1.24
N MET A 270 -12.71 -20.00 1.91
CA MET A 270 -12.96 -18.89 2.85
C MET A 270 -13.63 -17.70 2.16
N ILE A 271 -13.13 -17.30 1.01
CA ILE A 271 -13.68 -16.18 0.21
C ILE A 271 -15.12 -16.49 -0.19
N VAL A 272 -15.40 -17.71 -0.67
CA VAL A 272 -16.75 -18.13 -1.06
C VAL A 272 -17.68 -18.19 0.15
N ALA A 273 -17.23 -18.73 1.28
CA ALA A 273 -18.02 -18.78 2.53
C ALA A 273 -18.38 -17.38 3.03
N ALA A 274 -17.44 -16.42 2.96
CA ALA A 274 -17.69 -15.04 3.33
C ALA A 274 -18.77 -14.37 2.46
N ARG A 275 -18.80 -14.66 1.16
CA ARG A 275 -19.84 -14.16 0.24
C ARG A 275 -21.23 -14.75 0.50
N GLN A 276 -21.31 -15.93 1.09
CA GLN A 276 -22.57 -16.65 1.34
C GLN A 276 -23.22 -16.30 2.67
N SER A 277 -22.57 -15.54 3.54
CA SER A 277 -23.07 -15.18 4.86
C SER A 277 -23.48 -13.70 4.92
N VAL A 278 -24.50 -13.42 5.73
CA VAL A 278 -24.91 -12.06 6.13
C VAL A 278 -24.45 -11.71 7.55
N ASP A 279 -23.87 -12.66 8.28
CA ASP A 279 -23.32 -12.44 9.62
C ASP A 279 -21.96 -11.74 9.51
N GLN A 280 -21.91 -10.46 9.87
CA GLN A 280 -20.70 -9.66 9.78
C GLN A 280 -19.57 -10.17 10.67
N THR A 281 -19.88 -10.70 11.87
CA THR A 281 -18.88 -11.24 12.79
C THR A 281 -18.20 -12.47 12.18
N TYR A 282 -19.00 -13.39 11.65
CA TYR A 282 -18.48 -14.55 10.94
C TYR A 282 -17.68 -14.17 9.70
N ARG A 283 -18.19 -13.25 8.88
CA ARG A 283 -17.48 -12.74 7.70
C ARG A 283 -16.14 -12.09 8.08
N LYS A 284 -16.11 -11.25 9.14
CA LYS A 284 -14.87 -10.61 9.62
C LYS A 284 -13.83 -11.65 10.00
N SER A 285 -14.22 -12.74 10.67
CA SER A 285 -13.31 -13.83 11.04
C SER A 285 -12.74 -14.56 9.81
N LEU A 286 -13.57 -14.81 8.80
CA LEU A 286 -13.14 -15.42 7.53
C LEU A 286 -12.18 -14.49 6.76
N TYR A 287 -12.47 -13.19 6.67
CA TYR A 287 -11.60 -12.25 6.00
C TYR A 287 -10.25 -12.11 6.72
N LYS A 288 -10.23 -12.13 8.06
CA LYS A 288 -8.96 -12.13 8.81
C LYS A 288 -8.13 -13.36 8.47
N ALA A 289 -8.71 -14.56 8.51
CA ALA A 289 -8.02 -15.79 8.15
C ALA A 289 -7.57 -15.81 6.67
N ALA A 290 -8.39 -15.32 5.76
CA ALA A 290 -8.03 -15.16 4.35
C ALA A 290 -6.82 -14.22 4.16
N MET A 291 -6.79 -13.10 4.87
CA MET A 291 -5.66 -12.17 4.81
C MET A 291 -4.38 -12.78 5.37
N GLU A 292 -4.46 -13.63 6.40
CA GLU A 292 -3.30 -14.37 6.93
C GLU A 292 -2.72 -15.32 5.88
N ILE A 293 -3.56 -16.01 5.09
CA ILE A 293 -3.10 -16.83 3.96
C ILE A 293 -2.46 -15.97 2.88
N ILE A 294 -3.06 -14.84 2.50
CA ILE A 294 -2.50 -13.92 1.49
C ILE A 294 -1.12 -13.43 1.94
N MET A 295 -0.98 -13.05 3.21
CA MET A 295 0.30 -12.61 3.77
C MET A 295 1.33 -13.73 3.82
N ASP A 296 0.92 -15.00 4.12
CA ASP A 296 1.82 -16.17 4.08
C ASP A 296 2.32 -16.46 2.66
N TRP A 297 1.50 -16.24 1.64
CA TRP A 297 1.96 -16.32 0.24
C TRP A 297 3.04 -15.29 -0.10
N GLY A 298 3.14 -14.20 0.67
CA GLY A 298 4.14 -13.15 0.46
C GLY A 298 3.94 -12.34 -0.82
N VAL A 299 2.76 -12.34 -1.41
CA VAL A 299 2.49 -11.71 -2.72
C VAL A 299 2.12 -10.24 -2.65
N GLU A 300 1.85 -9.74 -1.45
CA GLU A 300 1.49 -8.34 -1.25
C GLU A 300 2.11 -7.79 0.03
N VAL A 301 2.71 -6.62 -0.08
CA VAL A 301 3.12 -5.79 1.05
C VAL A 301 2.13 -4.64 1.13
N PRO A 302 1.18 -4.66 2.09
CA PRO A 302 0.32 -3.52 2.36
C PRO A 302 1.18 -2.32 2.76
N VAL A 303 0.95 -1.14 2.17
CA VAL A 303 1.82 0.00 2.43
C VAL A 303 1.08 1.08 3.18
N TYR A 304 0.04 1.68 2.60
CA TYR A 304 -0.57 2.84 3.22
C TYR A 304 -2.07 2.97 3.00
N GLN A 305 -2.71 3.58 3.98
CA GLN A 305 -4.01 4.23 3.94
C GLN A 305 -3.78 5.73 4.00
N ARG A 306 -4.37 6.50 3.09
CA ARG A 306 -4.21 7.96 3.05
C ARG A 306 -5.53 8.70 3.18
N SER A 307 -5.45 9.98 3.47
CA SER A 307 -6.57 10.91 3.30
C SER A 307 -6.62 11.42 1.87
N GLU A 308 -7.81 11.72 1.41
CA GLU A 308 -8.08 12.54 0.23
C GLU A 308 -8.64 13.88 0.65
N CYS A 309 -8.65 14.85 -0.25
CA CYS A 309 -9.19 16.16 0.05
C CYS A 309 -10.02 16.73 -1.08
N TYR A 310 -10.92 17.63 -0.69
CA TYR A 310 -11.44 18.66 -1.55
C TYR A 310 -10.94 20.01 -1.06
N ILE A 311 -10.64 20.89 -1.98
CA ILE A 311 -10.33 22.30 -1.72
C ILE A 311 -11.37 23.20 -2.40
N PHE A 312 -11.73 24.27 -1.73
CA PHE A 312 -12.79 25.18 -2.12
C PHE A 312 -12.28 26.62 -2.08
N SER A 313 -12.66 27.44 -3.05
CA SER A 313 -12.40 28.87 -2.99
C SER A 313 -13.26 29.50 -1.88
N SER A 314 -12.59 29.99 -0.82
CA SER A 314 -13.28 30.63 0.31
C SER A 314 -13.97 31.95 -0.09
N GLU A 315 -13.49 32.62 -1.16
CA GLU A 315 -14.11 33.82 -1.71
C GLU A 315 -15.45 33.51 -2.42
N ARG A 316 -15.50 32.42 -3.18
CA ARG A 316 -16.59 32.10 -4.09
C ARG A 316 -17.67 31.20 -3.48
N ILE A 317 -17.27 30.31 -2.59
CA ILE A 317 -18.15 29.31 -1.97
C ILE A 317 -18.58 29.78 -0.59
N ASN A 318 -19.87 29.73 -0.33
CA ASN A 318 -20.39 29.91 1.03
C ASN A 318 -20.07 28.67 1.86
N ILE A 319 -18.97 28.74 2.59
CA ILE A 319 -18.41 27.61 3.34
C ILE A 319 -19.41 27.04 4.38
N SER A 320 -20.30 27.85 4.90
CA SER A 320 -21.34 27.42 5.85
C SER A 320 -22.36 26.44 5.23
N THR A 321 -22.41 26.34 3.91
CA THR A 321 -23.32 25.44 3.17
C THR A 321 -22.65 24.16 2.70
N LEU A 322 -21.34 23.99 2.96
CA LEU A 322 -20.65 22.76 2.66
C LEU A 322 -21.12 21.59 3.54
N THR A 323 -21.13 20.40 2.99
CA THR A 323 -21.30 19.16 3.74
C THR A 323 -20.28 19.10 4.89
N PRO A 324 -20.73 19.09 6.16
CA PRO A 324 -19.81 19.26 7.31
C PRO A 324 -18.88 18.07 7.51
N ASP A 325 -19.37 16.84 7.34
CA ASP A 325 -18.64 15.59 7.60
C ASP A 325 -18.59 14.76 6.31
N MET A 326 -17.56 14.99 5.50
CA MET A 326 -17.37 14.22 4.28
C MET A 326 -16.81 12.84 4.60
N THR A 327 -17.25 11.84 3.82
CA THR A 327 -16.78 10.45 3.91
C THR A 327 -16.54 9.92 2.50
N PRO A 328 -15.90 8.75 2.34
CA PRO A 328 -15.78 8.10 1.02
C PRO A 328 -17.13 7.83 0.33
N TYR A 329 -18.22 7.82 1.10
CA TYR A 329 -19.57 7.50 0.61
C TYR A 329 -20.49 8.70 0.49
N TRP A 330 -20.14 9.84 1.08
CA TRP A 330 -20.96 11.05 1.13
C TRP A 330 -20.07 12.30 1.10
N SER A 331 -20.22 13.10 0.08
CA SER A 331 -19.41 14.30 -0.15
C SER A 331 -20.30 15.50 -0.51
N TRP A 332 -19.67 16.66 -0.74
CA TRP A 332 -20.34 17.85 -1.23
C TRP A 332 -21.14 17.59 -2.52
N MET A 333 -20.70 16.68 -3.38
CA MET A 333 -21.43 16.30 -4.60
C MET A 333 -22.75 15.59 -4.30
N SER A 334 -22.85 14.90 -3.16
CA SER A 334 -24.09 14.23 -2.73
C SER A 334 -25.13 15.21 -2.25
N GLU A 335 -24.74 16.45 -1.94
CA GLU A 335 -25.58 17.54 -1.42
C GLU A 335 -25.38 18.83 -2.22
N VAL A 336 -25.00 18.73 -3.50
CA VAL A 336 -24.65 19.90 -4.34
C VAL A 336 -25.77 20.94 -4.42
N GLU A 337 -27.01 20.50 -4.27
CA GLU A 337 -28.19 21.40 -4.26
C GLU A 337 -28.27 22.31 -3.03
N LYS A 338 -27.46 22.03 -1.99
CA LYS A 338 -27.36 22.86 -0.79
C LYS A 338 -26.21 23.86 -0.86
N LEU A 339 -25.31 23.68 -1.81
CA LEU A 339 -24.12 24.51 -1.94
C LEU A 339 -24.52 25.89 -2.53
N GLU A 340 -24.13 26.94 -1.84
CA GLU A 340 -24.39 28.33 -2.25
C GLU A 340 -23.07 29.02 -2.61
N LEU A 341 -23.15 29.97 -3.55
CA LEU A 341 -22.08 30.90 -3.85
C LEU A 341 -22.22 32.16 -2.99
N ASN A 342 -21.11 32.81 -2.65
CA ASN A 342 -21.08 34.11 -1.97
C ASN A 342 -21.50 35.24 -2.89
#